data_1050f3d450c63da5929a36d6844e07a3
#
_entry.id   1050f3d450c63da5929a36d6844e07a3
#
_cell.length_a   1.000
_cell.length_b   1.000
_cell.length_c   1.000
_cell.angle_alpha   90.00
_cell.angle_beta   90.00
_cell.angle_gamma   90.00
#
_symmetry.space_group_name_H-M   'P 1'
#
loop_
_entity.id
_entity.type
_entity.pdbx_description
1 polymer ?
#
loop_
_entity_poly.entity_id
_entity_poly.type
_entity_poly.pdbx_seq_one_letter_code
_entity_poly.pdbx_strand_id
1 'polypeptide(L)'
;MENSGKKYQIDTEENKMFLGELQKNLLNFGKGFLSPGGSAYFLGDDGTPWKDRNRETWITCRMVHVYSMGIMLGDKESPALVHGAVHGLLEELKDCENGGWYPGITPDNKFLPDKQCY
;
A
#
# COMPACT_ATOMS: atom_id res chain seq x y z
N MET A 1 5.20 -19.78 27.87
CA MET A 1 6.61 -20.22 27.94
C MET A 1 6.88 -21.34 26.95
N GLU A 2 6.26 -22.46 27.18
CA GLU A 2 6.48 -23.66 26.36
C GLU A 2 6.14 -23.47 24.90
N ASN A 3 5.22 -22.55 24.60
CA ASN A 3 4.76 -22.32 23.23
C ASN A 3 5.55 -21.24 22.48
N SER A 4 6.56 -20.64 23.13
CA SER A 4 7.27 -19.50 22.51
C SER A 4 7.94 -19.85 21.18
N GLY A 5 8.39 -21.10 21.02
CA GLY A 5 8.99 -21.58 19.78
C GLY A 5 7.98 -22.05 18.74
N LYS A 6 6.78 -22.43 19.15
CA LYS A 6 5.78 -23.01 18.24
C LYS A 6 5.19 -22.01 17.26
N LYS A 7 5.14 -20.74 17.61
CA LYS A 7 4.65 -19.70 16.69
C LYS A 7 5.47 -19.58 15.43
N TYR A 8 6.70 -20.11 15.42
CA TYR A 8 7.57 -20.12 14.26
C TYR A 8 7.57 -21.47 13.54
N GLN A 9 6.79 -22.46 14.01
CA GLN A 9 6.70 -23.77 13.40
C GLN A 9 5.48 -23.86 12.49
N ILE A 10 5.72 -24.18 11.23
CA ILE A 10 4.67 -24.33 10.21
C ILE A 10 3.63 -25.34 10.68
N ASP A 11 2.36 -25.07 10.37
CA ASP A 11 1.20 -25.94 10.65
C ASP A 11 0.84 -26.11 12.11
N THR A 12 1.37 -25.29 13.01
CA THR A 12 0.87 -25.25 14.38
C THR A 12 -0.24 -24.21 14.54
N GLU A 13 -1.13 -24.39 15.51
CA GLU A 13 -2.15 -23.38 15.82
C GLU A 13 -1.52 -22.09 16.29
N GLU A 14 -0.42 -22.18 17.05
CA GLU A 14 0.33 -21.01 17.51
C GLU A 14 0.91 -20.22 16.34
N ASN A 15 1.39 -20.90 15.29
CA ASN A 15 1.87 -20.24 14.08
C ASN A 15 0.74 -19.53 13.34
N LYS A 16 -0.41 -20.18 13.19
CA LYS A 16 -1.58 -19.57 12.52
C LYS A 16 -2.04 -18.31 13.24
N MET A 17 -2.10 -18.35 14.57
CA MET A 17 -2.47 -17.18 15.36
C MET A 17 -1.44 -16.05 15.23
N PHE A 18 -0.17 -16.39 15.28
CA PHE A 18 0.93 -15.44 15.12
C PHE A 18 0.86 -14.73 13.75
N LEU A 19 0.70 -15.51 12.68
CA LEU A 19 0.60 -14.95 11.32
C LEU A 19 -0.66 -14.12 11.14
N GLY A 20 -1.78 -14.54 11.73
CA GLY A 20 -3.02 -13.77 11.68
C GLY A 20 -2.91 -12.40 12.36
N GLU A 21 -2.27 -12.35 13.52
CA GLU A 21 -2.01 -11.08 14.21
C GLU A 21 -1.04 -10.21 13.43
N LEU A 22 0.00 -10.81 12.87
CA LEU A 22 0.97 -10.09 12.06
C LEU A 22 0.30 -9.45 10.82
N GLN A 23 -0.58 -10.18 10.14
CA GLN A 23 -1.35 -9.66 9.01
C GLN A 23 -2.19 -8.45 9.43
N LYS A 24 -2.91 -8.55 10.54
CA LYS A 24 -3.70 -7.44 11.07
C LYS A 24 -2.86 -6.21 11.34
N ASN A 25 -1.73 -6.42 12.01
CA ASN A 25 -0.84 -5.33 12.38
C ASN A 25 -0.25 -4.64 11.16
N LEU A 26 0.14 -5.41 10.13
CA LEU A 26 0.68 -4.87 8.89
C LEU A 26 -0.37 -4.09 8.10
N LEU A 27 -1.59 -4.60 8.00
CA LEU A 27 -2.68 -3.89 7.34
C LEU A 27 -3.00 -2.58 8.06
N ASN A 28 -3.07 -2.61 9.38
CA ASN A 28 -3.32 -1.39 10.16
C ASN A 28 -2.18 -0.38 10.04
N PHE A 29 -0.95 -0.85 10.04
CA PHE A 29 0.24 0.00 9.90
C PHE A 29 0.20 0.81 8.61
N GLY A 30 -0.19 0.18 7.50
CA GLY A 30 -0.12 0.79 6.17
C GLY A 30 -1.28 1.71 5.81
N LYS A 31 -2.34 1.76 6.59
CA LYS A 31 -3.61 2.44 6.20
C LYS A 31 -3.47 3.93 5.90
N GLY A 32 -2.44 4.59 6.39
CA GLY A 32 -2.20 6.00 6.16
C GLY A 32 -1.57 6.34 4.81
N PHE A 33 -1.36 5.37 3.94
CA PHE A 33 -0.66 5.60 2.68
C PHE A 33 -1.43 6.49 1.69
N LEU A 34 -2.75 6.49 1.74
CA LEU A 34 -3.57 7.08 0.69
C LEU A 34 -3.57 8.59 0.76
N SER A 35 -3.11 9.25 -0.32
CA SER A 35 -3.22 10.69 -0.45
C SER A 35 -4.62 11.10 -0.94
N PRO A 36 -4.98 12.39 -0.85
CA PRO A 36 -6.29 12.85 -1.35
C PRO A 36 -6.56 12.51 -2.82
N GLY A 37 -5.52 12.55 -3.67
CA GLY A 37 -5.66 12.20 -5.10
C GLY A 37 -5.56 10.72 -5.38
N GLY A 38 -5.14 9.92 -4.40
CA GLY A 38 -5.05 8.47 -4.52
C GLY A 38 -3.65 7.90 -4.71
N SER A 39 -2.67 8.71 -5.13
CA SER A 39 -1.28 8.25 -5.19
C SER A 39 -0.75 8.02 -3.76
N ALA A 40 0.10 7.02 -3.62
CA ALA A 40 0.53 6.55 -2.29
C ALA A 40 1.67 7.38 -1.72
N TYR A 41 1.53 7.78 -0.47
CA TYR A 41 2.64 8.31 0.32
C TYR A 41 3.60 7.18 0.71
N PHE A 42 4.88 7.50 0.82
CA PHE A 42 5.79 6.70 1.63
C PHE A 42 5.44 6.86 3.11
N LEU A 43 5.66 5.81 3.88
CA LEU A 43 5.39 5.81 5.31
C LEU A 43 6.70 5.76 6.10
N GLY A 44 6.74 6.47 7.21
CA GLY A 44 7.83 6.37 8.17
C GLY A 44 7.75 5.09 9.00
N ASP A 45 8.72 4.90 9.87
CA ASP A 45 8.83 3.70 10.70
C ASP A 45 7.64 3.48 11.63
N ASP A 46 6.92 4.55 11.93
CA ASP A 46 5.72 4.52 12.79
C ASP A 46 4.41 4.51 11.98
N GLY A 47 4.49 4.40 10.65
CA GLY A 47 3.32 4.44 9.78
C GLY A 47 2.85 5.85 9.42
N THR A 48 3.53 6.90 9.88
CA THR A 48 3.17 8.28 9.55
C THR A 48 3.50 8.58 8.09
N PRO A 49 2.57 9.14 7.31
CA PRO A 49 2.84 9.49 5.91
C PRO A 49 3.90 10.58 5.76
N TRP A 50 4.84 10.36 4.87
CA TRP A 50 5.85 11.34 4.51
C TRP A 50 5.34 12.23 3.37
N LYS A 51 4.65 13.29 3.72
CA LYS A 51 3.99 14.18 2.76
C LYS A 51 4.94 15.08 1.98
N ASP A 52 6.20 15.17 2.40
CA ASP A 52 7.25 15.93 1.75
C ASP A 52 8.05 15.12 0.71
N ARG A 53 7.68 13.87 0.48
CA ARG A 53 8.32 13.01 -0.53
C ARG A 53 7.42 12.80 -1.73
N ASN A 54 8.02 12.39 -2.84
CA ASN A 54 7.29 12.04 -4.05
C ASN A 54 6.35 10.86 -3.78
N ARG A 55 5.19 10.88 -4.41
CA ARG A 55 4.24 9.78 -4.42
C ARG A 55 4.44 9.00 -5.71
N GLU A 56 4.84 7.76 -5.60
CA GLU A 56 5.33 6.99 -6.75
C GLU A 56 4.34 5.91 -7.19
N THR A 57 4.31 5.68 -8.49
CA THR A 57 3.38 4.72 -9.13
C THR A 57 3.59 3.30 -8.61
N TRP A 58 4.85 2.87 -8.48
CA TRP A 58 5.13 1.50 -8.05
C TRP A 58 4.66 1.23 -6.62
N ILE A 59 4.79 2.21 -5.72
CA ILE A 59 4.28 2.07 -4.36
C ILE A 59 2.75 2.03 -4.38
N THR A 60 2.11 2.87 -5.20
CA THR A 60 0.65 2.89 -5.33
C THR A 60 0.14 1.53 -5.82
N CYS A 61 0.80 0.93 -6.81
CA CYS A 61 0.46 -0.41 -7.29
C CYS A 61 0.62 -1.47 -6.20
N ARG A 62 1.67 -1.39 -5.41
CA ARG A 62 1.88 -2.32 -4.30
C ARG A 62 0.78 -2.21 -3.26
N MET A 63 0.35 -1.01 -2.96
CA MET A 63 -0.74 -0.80 -1.99
C MET A 63 -2.08 -1.32 -2.51
N VAL A 64 -2.35 -1.18 -3.80
CA VAL A 64 -3.51 -1.84 -4.42
C VAL A 64 -3.44 -3.35 -4.20
N HIS A 65 -2.28 -3.96 -4.44
CA HIS A 65 -2.09 -5.40 -4.25
C HIS A 65 -2.30 -5.81 -2.79
N VAL A 66 -1.64 -5.14 -1.86
CA VAL A 66 -1.70 -5.46 -0.43
C VAL A 66 -3.13 -5.36 0.08
N TYR A 67 -3.82 -4.26 -0.20
CA TYR A 67 -5.17 -4.07 0.31
C TYR A 67 -6.24 -4.83 -0.47
N SER A 68 -5.94 -5.27 -1.69
CA SER A 68 -6.78 -6.28 -2.36
C SER A 68 -6.75 -7.61 -1.60
N MET A 69 -5.58 -8.02 -1.11
CA MET A 69 -5.49 -9.16 -0.19
C MET A 69 -6.24 -8.88 1.12
N GLY A 70 -6.17 -7.64 1.60
CA GLY A 70 -6.95 -7.22 2.77
C GLY A 70 -8.45 -7.43 2.59
N ILE A 71 -8.97 -7.13 1.41
CA ILE A 71 -10.38 -7.40 1.07
C ILE A 71 -10.67 -8.90 1.20
N MET A 72 -9.81 -9.74 0.62
CA MET A 72 -9.97 -11.20 0.68
C MET A 72 -9.93 -11.74 2.10
N LEU A 73 -9.19 -11.07 2.98
CA LEU A 73 -9.06 -11.43 4.40
C LEU A 73 -10.19 -10.85 5.26
N GLY A 74 -11.08 -10.09 4.67
CA GLY A 74 -12.21 -9.51 5.40
C GLY A 74 -11.94 -8.20 6.11
N ASP A 75 -10.83 -7.52 5.82
CA ASP A 75 -10.54 -6.21 6.40
C ASP A 75 -11.50 -5.16 5.82
N LYS A 76 -12.27 -4.53 6.68
CA LYS A 76 -13.39 -3.67 6.29
C LYS A 76 -12.97 -2.33 5.69
N GLU A 77 -11.77 -1.85 5.98
CA GLU A 77 -11.26 -0.58 5.44
C GLU A 77 -10.58 -0.76 4.09
N SER A 78 -10.13 -1.98 3.78
CA SER A 78 -9.38 -2.25 2.55
C SER A 78 -10.12 -1.89 1.26
N PRO A 79 -11.44 -2.12 1.11
CA PRO A 79 -12.12 -1.75 -0.14
C PRO A 79 -12.00 -0.27 -0.49
N ALA A 80 -12.17 0.62 0.49
CA ALA A 80 -12.03 2.06 0.25
C ALA A 80 -10.61 2.44 -0.11
N LEU A 81 -9.62 1.81 0.52
CA LEU A 81 -8.20 2.06 0.23
C LEU A 81 -7.83 1.62 -1.19
N VAL A 82 -8.28 0.45 -1.61
CA VAL A 82 -8.05 -0.05 -2.97
C VAL A 82 -8.71 0.87 -3.99
N HIS A 83 -9.98 1.22 -3.75
CA HIS A 83 -10.71 2.11 -4.65
C HIS A 83 -10.00 3.45 -4.82
N GLY A 84 -9.56 4.05 -3.72
CA GLY A 84 -8.83 5.31 -3.75
C GLY A 84 -7.50 5.21 -4.49
N ALA A 85 -6.74 4.14 -4.27
CA ALA A 85 -5.45 3.94 -4.92
C ALA A 85 -5.59 3.66 -6.43
N VAL A 86 -6.59 2.89 -6.83
CA VAL A 86 -6.90 2.67 -8.25
C VAL A 86 -7.29 3.99 -8.92
N HIS A 87 -8.09 4.82 -8.24
CA HIS A 87 -8.40 6.16 -8.72
C HIS A 87 -7.13 6.97 -8.93
N GLY A 88 -6.19 6.93 -7.98
CA GLY A 88 -4.90 7.60 -8.11
C GLY A 88 -4.10 7.14 -9.32
N LEU A 89 -4.10 5.84 -9.58
CA LEU A 89 -3.42 5.29 -10.76
C LEU A 89 -4.06 5.76 -12.07
N LEU A 90 -5.38 5.84 -12.12
CA LEU A 90 -6.10 6.16 -13.36
C LEU A 90 -6.26 7.66 -13.60
N GLU A 91 -6.34 8.46 -12.55
CA GLU A 91 -6.64 9.88 -12.67
C GLU A 91 -5.47 10.80 -12.34
N GLU A 92 -4.58 10.38 -11.45
CA GLU A 92 -3.47 11.22 -11.00
C GLU A 92 -2.14 10.87 -11.65
N LEU A 93 -1.84 9.58 -11.80
CA LEU A 93 -0.53 9.09 -12.26
C LEU A 93 -0.48 8.70 -13.73
N LYS A 94 -1.63 8.47 -14.34
CA LYS A 94 -1.70 8.09 -15.75
C LYS A 94 -1.43 9.28 -16.66
N ASP A 95 -0.66 9.05 -17.73
CA ASP A 95 -0.50 10.05 -18.81
C ASP A 95 -1.65 9.90 -19.80
N CYS A 96 -2.64 10.76 -19.66
CA CYS A 96 -3.85 10.70 -20.49
C CYS A 96 -3.63 11.20 -21.91
N GLU A 97 -2.51 11.89 -22.20
CA GLU A 97 -2.19 12.39 -23.55
C GLU A 97 -1.40 11.38 -24.35
N ASN A 98 -0.37 10.78 -23.74
CA ASN A 98 0.61 9.95 -24.45
C ASN A 98 0.54 8.47 -24.07
N GLY A 99 -0.31 8.11 -23.11
CA GLY A 99 -0.42 6.74 -22.61
C GLY A 99 0.66 6.39 -21.59
N GLY A 100 0.45 5.27 -20.91
CA GLY A 100 1.34 4.84 -19.82
C GLY A 100 1.19 5.67 -18.56
N TRP A 101 2.11 5.51 -17.66
CA TRP A 101 2.09 6.16 -16.35
C TRP A 101 3.38 6.92 -16.11
N TYR A 102 3.28 8.07 -15.45
CA TYR A 102 4.45 8.76 -14.92
C TYR A 102 5.04 7.95 -13.76
N PRO A 103 6.36 8.03 -13.50
CA PRO A 103 6.96 7.34 -12.35
C PRO A 103 6.38 7.78 -11.01
N GLY A 104 5.92 9.02 -10.93
CA GLY A 104 5.35 9.56 -9.72
C GLY A 104 5.01 11.04 -9.87
N ILE A 105 4.63 11.62 -8.74
CA ILE A 105 4.25 13.02 -8.65
C ILE A 105 4.91 13.64 -7.41
N THR A 106 5.40 14.87 -7.54
CA THR A 106 6.07 15.60 -6.46
C THR A 106 5.05 16.11 -5.43
N PRO A 107 5.50 16.53 -4.23
CA PRO A 107 4.58 17.13 -3.25
C PRO A 107 3.82 18.34 -3.76
N ASP A 108 4.39 19.10 -4.70
CA ASP A 108 3.74 20.24 -5.34
C ASP A 108 3.02 19.87 -6.64
N ASN A 109 2.72 18.59 -6.81
CA ASN A 109 1.90 18.03 -7.89
C ASN A 109 2.48 18.18 -9.30
N LYS A 110 3.79 18.07 -9.42
CA LYS A 110 4.47 18.03 -10.71
C LYS A 110 4.84 16.60 -11.06
N PHE A 111 4.62 16.21 -12.31
CA PHE A 111 4.97 14.86 -12.76
C PHE A 111 6.48 14.65 -12.83
N LEU A 112 6.94 13.47 -12.42
CA LEU A 112 8.31 13.05 -12.64
C LEU A 112 8.47 12.67 -14.12
N PRO A 113 9.52 13.17 -14.82
CA PRO A 113 9.55 13.11 -16.29
C PRO A 113 10.01 11.79 -16.87
N ASP A 114 10.80 11.01 -16.17
CA ASP A 114 11.51 9.87 -16.75
C ASP A 114 10.67 8.60 -16.69
N LYS A 115 9.69 8.47 -17.58
CA LYS A 115 8.88 7.26 -17.67
C LYS A 115 9.74 6.02 -17.88
N GLN A 116 9.50 5.02 -17.07
CA GLN A 116 10.06 3.69 -17.21
C GLN A 116 8.97 2.71 -17.65
N CYS A 117 9.31 1.46 -17.80
CA CYS A 117 8.32 0.45 -18.16
C CYS A 117 7.42 0.13 -16.97
N TYR A 118 6.22 0.58 -17.03
CA TYR A 118 5.18 0.26 -16.08
C TYR A 118 3.99 -0.35 -16.80
#